data_0e49d2dd0c6411a9ab06e27f6455b6f6
#
_entry.id   0e49d2dd0c6411a9ab06e27f6455b6f6
#
_cell.length_a   1.000
_cell.length_b   1.000
_cell.length_c   1.000
_cell.angle_alpha   90.00
_cell.angle_beta   90.00
_cell.angle_gamma   90.00
#
_symmetry.space_group_name_H-M   'P 1'
#
loop_
_entity.id
_entity.type
_entity.pdbx_description
1 polymer ?
#
loop_
_entity_poly.entity_id
_entity_poly.type
_entity_poly.pdbx_seq_one_letter_code
_entity_poly.pdbx_strand_id
1 'polypeptide(L)'
;MLDRSRIGYHFPPFQVELEKGRLRLFAKAIGETNPIFIDEAAARAAGYRSLPMPPTYPFCLGKDIPDPFDTLHLFGLDFSGILHGEQCFRYHGLACAGDTLFGQKRVSDIYDRKNGALEFIVVVTEFKDRDGCLVCEAEQTIVVQRRASP
;
A
#
# COMPACT_ATOMS: atom_id res chain seq x y z
N MET A 1 22.07 12.45 -3.62
CA MET A 1 21.80 11.00 -3.59
C MET A 1 20.95 10.71 -2.36
N LEU A 2 20.04 9.74 -2.48
CA LEU A 2 19.25 9.26 -1.34
C LEU A 2 20.16 8.63 -0.28
N ASP A 3 19.78 8.80 0.98
CA ASP A 3 20.48 8.24 2.12
C ASP A 3 20.19 6.73 2.25
N ARG A 4 21.13 5.89 1.79
CA ARG A 4 21.00 4.43 1.84
C ARG A 4 21.06 3.85 3.26
N SER A 5 21.48 4.62 4.26
CA SER A 5 21.42 4.19 5.66
C SER A 5 19.99 4.00 6.17
N ARG A 6 19.01 4.51 5.42
CA ARG A 6 17.58 4.32 5.68
C ARG A 6 17.03 2.95 5.29
N ILE A 7 17.80 2.11 4.61
CA ILE A 7 17.38 0.72 4.36
C ILE A 7 17.18 0.02 5.71
N GLY A 8 16.02 -0.62 5.88
CA GLY A 8 15.60 -1.23 7.14
C GLY A 8 14.88 -0.27 8.10
N TYR A 9 14.71 1.01 7.77
CA TYR A 9 13.94 1.92 8.60
C TYR A 9 12.47 1.49 8.66
N HIS A 10 11.94 1.35 9.88
CA HIS A 10 10.53 1.06 10.15
C HIS A 10 9.79 2.34 10.49
N PHE A 11 8.70 2.58 9.79
CA PHE A 11 7.77 3.66 10.12
C PHE A 11 6.92 3.29 11.34
N PRO A 12 6.27 4.24 12.01
CA PRO A 12 5.34 3.93 13.07
C PRO A 12 4.26 2.94 12.60
N PRO A 13 3.91 1.92 13.43
CA PRO A 13 2.82 1.02 13.09
C PRO A 13 1.49 1.77 13.10
N PHE A 14 0.53 1.27 12.34
CA PHE A 14 -0.80 1.84 12.26
C PHE A 14 -1.87 0.75 12.18
N GLN A 15 -3.12 1.13 12.40
CA GLN A 15 -4.26 0.25 12.21
C GLN A 15 -5.29 0.90 11.30
N VAL A 16 -5.97 0.09 10.51
CA VAL A 16 -7.04 0.50 9.61
C VAL A 16 -8.20 -0.47 9.67
N GLU A 17 -9.43 0.03 9.61
CA GLU A 17 -10.62 -0.78 9.49
C GLU A 17 -11.03 -0.91 8.02
N LEU A 18 -11.42 -2.10 7.59
CA LEU A 18 -11.99 -2.34 6.28
C LEU A 18 -13.47 -1.94 6.27
N GLU A 19 -13.73 -0.67 6.03
CA GLU A 19 -15.09 -0.14 5.99
C GLU A 19 -15.82 -0.57 4.72
N LYS A 20 -16.99 -1.19 4.88
CA LYS A 20 -17.82 -1.70 3.78
C LYS A 20 -18.11 -0.65 2.71
N GLY A 21 -18.41 0.58 3.13
CA GLY A 21 -18.68 1.70 2.22
C GLY A 21 -17.48 2.08 1.37
N ARG A 22 -16.28 2.06 1.95
CA ARG A 22 -15.02 2.35 1.24
C ARG A 22 -14.67 1.26 0.23
N LEU A 23 -14.86 -0.01 0.59
CA LEU A 23 -14.63 -1.13 -0.35
C LEU A 23 -15.54 -1.03 -1.57
N ARG A 24 -16.83 -0.74 -1.37
CA ARG A 24 -17.78 -0.51 -2.47
C ARG A 24 -17.41 0.68 -3.34
N LEU A 25 -17.02 1.80 -2.72
CA LEU A 25 -16.59 2.99 -3.46
C LEU A 25 -15.36 2.68 -4.31
N PHE A 26 -14.38 1.97 -3.75
CA PHE A 26 -13.18 1.56 -4.47
C PHE A 26 -13.52 0.63 -5.64
N ALA A 27 -14.32 -0.42 -5.40
CA ALA A 27 -14.75 -1.33 -6.46
C ALA A 27 -15.42 -0.56 -7.62
N LYS A 28 -16.32 0.39 -7.30
CA LYS A 28 -16.94 1.25 -8.31
C LYS A 28 -15.91 2.12 -9.05
N ALA A 29 -14.95 2.70 -8.32
CA ALA A 29 -13.95 3.59 -8.91
C ALA A 29 -13.02 2.89 -9.90
N ILE A 30 -12.71 1.60 -9.67
CA ILE A 30 -11.89 0.81 -10.59
C ILE A 30 -12.69 0.07 -11.67
N GLY A 31 -14.00 0.27 -11.72
CA GLY A 31 -14.88 -0.41 -12.69
C GLY A 31 -15.10 -1.89 -12.42
N GLU A 32 -14.95 -2.34 -11.16
CA GLU A 32 -15.19 -3.73 -10.78
C GLU A 32 -16.68 -4.09 -10.93
N THR A 33 -16.95 -5.19 -11.60
CA THR A 33 -18.33 -5.66 -11.88
C THR A 33 -18.70 -6.96 -11.17
N ASN A 34 -17.72 -7.65 -10.55
CA ASN A 34 -18.01 -8.86 -9.81
C ASN A 34 -18.82 -8.52 -8.54
N PRO A 35 -20.04 -9.08 -8.42
CA PRO A 35 -20.96 -8.73 -7.34
C PRO A 35 -20.41 -9.01 -5.93
N ILE A 36 -19.44 -9.92 -5.76
CA ILE A 36 -18.85 -10.22 -4.45
C ILE A 36 -18.20 -8.99 -3.79
N PHE A 37 -17.72 -8.01 -4.56
CA PHE A 37 -17.10 -6.79 -4.06
C PHE A 37 -18.09 -5.64 -3.82
N ILE A 38 -19.35 -5.81 -4.24
CA ILE A 38 -20.36 -4.74 -4.26
C ILE A 38 -21.56 -5.11 -3.37
N ASP A 39 -22.05 -6.35 -3.49
CA ASP A 39 -23.25 -6.86 -2.82
C ASP A 39 -22.86 -7.89 -1.76
N GLU A 40 -23.23 -7.61 -0.52
CA GLU A 40 -22.92 -8.50 0.61
C GLU A 40 -23.69 -9.83 0.53
N ALA A 41 -24.91 -9.85 -0.04
CA ALA A 41 -25.64 -11.10 -0.21
C ALA A 41 -24.94 -12.00 -1.24
N ALA A 42 -24.45 -11.42 -2.33
CA ALA A 42 -23.65 -12.15 -3.31
C ALA A 42 -22.31 -12.65 -2.72
N ALA A 43 -21.63 -11.82 -1.92
CA ALA A 43 -20.41 -12.22 -1.22
C ALA A 43 -20.67 -13.40 -0.28
N ARG A 44 -21.72 -13.36 0.52
CA ARG A 44 -22.12 -14.44 1.44
C ARG A 44 -22.48 -15.72 0.68
N ALA A 45 -23.24 -15.58 -0.41
CA ALA A 45 -23.56 -16.74 -1.29
C ALA A 45 -22.32 -17.40 -1.90
N ALA A 46 -21.24 -16.61 -2.12
CA ALA A 46 -19.95 -17.09 -2.59
C ALA A 46 -19.04 -17.63 -1.46
N GLY A 47 -19.51 -17.65 -0.21
CA GLY A 47 -18.78 -18.20 0.94
C GLY A 47 -17.95 -17.19 1.73
N TYR A 48 -18.02 -15.89 1.41
CA TYR A 48 -17.36 -14.85 2.20
C TYR A 48 -18.25 -14.43 3.38
N ARG A 49 -17.63 -14.05 4.51
CA ARG A 49 -18.37 -13.56 5.69
C ARG A 49 -18.95 -12.14 5.51
N SER A 50 -18.36 -11.33 4.63
CA SER A 50 -18.78 -10.01 4.19
C SER A 50 -18.11 -9.69 2.86
N LEU A 51 -18.15 -8.44 2.37
CA LEU A 51 -17.44 -8.04 1.16
C LEU A 51 -15.94 -8.31 1.31
N PRO A 52 -15.32 -9.13 0.45
CA PRO A 52 -13.88 -9.30 0.48
C PRO A 52 -13.17 -8.00 0.04
N MET A 53 -11.96 -7.80 0.57
CA MET A 53 -11.11 -6.69 0.16
C MET A 53 -10.70 -6.86 -1.31
N PRO A 54 -10.96 -5.87 -2.20
CA PRO A 54 -10.50 -5.94 -3.58
C PRO A 54 -8.97 -6.07 -3.68
N PRO A 55 -8.44 -6.82 -4.67
CA PRO A 55 -7.00 -7.18 -4.71
C PRO A 55 -6.01 -6.01 -4.76
N THR A 56 -6.41 -4.83 -5.19
CA THR A 56 -5.51 -3.66 -5.23
C THR A 56 -5.81 -2.64 -4.12
N TYR A 57 -6.80 -2.91 -3.27
CA TYR A 57 -7.19 -2.03 -2.17
C TYR A 57 -6.09 -1.82 -1.10
N PRO A 58 -5.15 -2.75 -0.84
CA PRO A 58 -4.07 -2.52 0.12
C PRO A 58 -3.24 -1.26 -0.16
N PHE A 59 -3.17 -0.79 -1.40
CA PHE A 59 -2.59 0.50 -1.73
C PHE A 59 -3.28 1.66 -0.99
N CYS A 60 -4.62 1.64 -0.91
CA CYS A 60 -5.41 2.66 -0.23
C CYS A 60 -5.22 2.61 1.29
N LEU A 61 -5.06 1.41 1.87
CA LEU A 61 -4.85 1.24 3.32
C LEU A 61 -3.57 1.96 3.79
N GLY A 62 -2.52 1.90 2.99
CA GLY A 62 -1.27 2.61 3.27
C GLY A 62 -1.36 4.13 3.12
N LYS A 63 -2.51 4.66 2.68
CA LYS A 63 -2.79 6.10 2.57
C LYS A 63 -3.79 6.60 3.62
N ASP A 64 -4.43 5.69 4.33
CA ASP A 64 -5.39 6.02 5.41
C ASP A 64 -4.69 6.12 6.77
N ILE A 65 -3.58 6.85 6.79
CA ILE A 65 -2.73 7.10 7.95
C ILE A 65 -2.55 8.61 8.14
N PRO A 66 -2.17 9.09 9.35
CA PRO A 66 -2.03 10.52 9.62
C PRO A 66 -1.08 11.26 8.66
N ASP A 67 -0.02 10.59 8.21
CA ASP A 67 0.90 11.14 7.21
C ASP A 67 1.05 10.17 6.02
N PRO A 68 0.20 10.28 4.99
CA PRO A 68 0.24 9.40 3.81
C PRO A 68 1.50 9.59 2.96
N PHE A 69 2.29 10.62 3.23
CA PHE A 69 3.51 10.98 2.51
C PHE A 69 4.79 10.86 3.35
N ASP A 70 4.70 10.20 4.50
CA ASP A 70 5.79 9.97 5.44
C ASP A 70 7.09 9.49 4.80
N THR A 71 7.00 8.65 3.74
CA THR A 71 8.17 8.21 2.98
C THR A 71 8.85 9.37 2.28
N LEU A 72 8.11 10.29 1.66
CA LEU A 72 8.70 11.47 1.03
C LEU A 72 9.31 12.40 2.09
N HIS A 73 8.62 12.58 3.20
CA HIS A 73 9.12 13.39 4.32
C HIS A 73 10.40 12.83 4.93
N LEU A 74 10.51 11.48 5.07
CA LEU A 74 11.73 10.82 5.57
C LEU A 74 12.96 11.15 4.74
N PHE A 75 12.79 11.31 3.42
CA PHE A 75 13.87 11.60 2.48
C PHE A 75 13.96 13.08 2.09
N GLY A 76 13.14 13.96 2.68
CA GLY A 76 13.11 15.38 2.35
C GLY A 76 12.73 15.65 0.88
N LEU A 77 11.83 14.82 0.32
CA LEU A 77 11.37 14.90 -1.06
C LEU A 77 10.03 15.62 -1.14
N ASP A 78 9.86 16.42 -2.18
CA ASP A 78 8.58 16.96 -2.61
C ASP A 78 8.00 16.13 -3.79
N PHE A 79 6.81 16.46 -4.25
CA PHE A 79 6.18 15.77 -5.37
C PHE A 79 6.84 16.05 -6.74
N SER A 80 7.73 17.03 -6.82
CA SER A 80 8.40 17.41 -8.05
C SER A 80 9.46 16.35 -8.41
N GLY A 81 9.26 15.66 -9.53
CA GLY A 81 10.18 14.62 -9.98
C GLY A 81 9.97 13.25 -9.32
N ILE A 82 8.86 13.07 -8.59
CA ILE A 82 8.48 11.78 -8.02
C ILE A 82 7.50 11.06 -8.95
N LEU A 83 7.76 9.78 -9.20
CA LEU A 83 6.87 8.90 -9.95
C LEU A 83 6.58 7.65 -9.14
N HIS A 84 5.37 7.10 -9.31
CA HIS A 84 5.05 5.76 -8.87
C HIS A 84 5.60 4.79 -9.92
N GLY A 85 6.64 4.06 -9.60
CA GLY A 85 7.32 3.19 -10.55
C GLY A 85 6.69 1.81 -10.66
N GLU A 86 6.42 1.17 -9.52
CA GLU A 86 5.88 -0.18 -9.46
C GLU A 86 5.04 -0.39 -8.21
N GLN A 87 4.04 -1.27 -8.31
CA GLN A 87 3.24 -1.74 -7.19
C GLN A 87 3.07 -3.26 -7.29
N CYS A 88 3.42 -3.97 -6.23
CA CYS A 88 3.23 -5.41 -6.11
C CYS A 88 2.42 -5.74 -4.87
N PHE A 89 1.58 -6.78 -4.95
CA PHE A 89 0.84 -7.30 -3.81
C PHE A 89 1.09 -8.81 -3.68
N ARG A 90 1.30 -9.29 -2.45
CA ARG A 90 1.38 -10.71 -2.11
C ARG A 90 0.33 -11.01 -1.06
N TYR A 91 -0.51 -12.03 -1.30
CA TYR A 91 -1.61 -12.40 -0.41
C TYR A 91 -1.29 -13.71 0.32
N HIS A 92 -1.56 -13.71 1.63
CA HIS A 92 -1.34 -14.84 2.53
C HIS A 92 -2.64 -15.23 3.24
N GLY A 93 -3.62 -14.33 3.28
CA GLY A 93 -4.91 -14.51 3.91
C GLY A 93 -5.99 -13.68 3.26
N LEU A 94 -7.22 -13.87 3.72
CA LEU A 94 -8.40 -13.14 3.26
C LEU A 94 -8.83 -12.11 4.31
N ALA A 95 -9.08 -10.90 3.88
CA ALA A 95 -9.70 -9.85 4.69
C ALA A 95 -11.03 -9.41 4.09
N CYS A 96 -12.01 -9.14 4.94
CA CYS A 96 -13.35 -8.71 4.56
C CYS A 96 -13.74 -7.43 5.29
N ALA A 97 -14.77 -6.77 4.80
CA ALA A 97 -15.38 -5.63 5.49
C ALA A 97 -15.70 -5.95 6.95
N GLY A 98 -15.32 -5.06 7.86
CA GLY A 98 -15.40 -5.20 9.31
C GLY A 98 -14.12 -5.69 9.97
N ASP A 99 -13.11 -6.12 9.18
CA ASP A 99 -11.81 -6.45 9.75
C ASP A 99 -11.01 -5.21 10.08
N THR A 100 -10.20 -5.33 11.12
CA THR A 100 -9.14 -4.37 11.44
C THR A 100 -7.81 -4.99 11.05
N LEU A 101 -7.04 -4.28 10.23
CA LEU A 101 -5.69 -4.68 9.85
C LEU A 101 -4.66 -3.78 10.54
N PHE A 102 -3.54 -4.38 10.91
CA PHE A 102 -2.40 -3.72 11.51
C PHE A 102 -1.28 -3.64 10.48
N GLY A 103 -0.93 -2.42 10.11
CA GLY A 103 0.07 -2.13 9.10
C GLY A 103 1.43 -1.81 9.70
N GLN A 104 2.49 -2.38 9.13
CA GLN A 104 3.87 -2.04 9.43
C GLN A 104 4.63 -1.80 8.13
N LYS A 105 5.04 -0.55 7.92
CA LYS A 105 5.79 -0.14 6.73
C LYS A 105 7.28 -0.06 7.04
N ARG A 106 8.12 -0.47 6.07
CA ARG A 106 9.58 -0.34 6.15
C ARG A 106 10.17 0.04 4.79
N VAL A 107 11.32 0.69 4.82
CA VAL A 107 12.17 0.87 3.63
C VAL A 107 12.88 -0.46 3.38
N SER A 108 12.58 -1.08 2.26
CA SER A 108 13.12 -2.40 1.89
C SER A 108 14.44 -2.28 1.12
N ASP A 109 14.52 -1.32 0.19
CA ASP A 109 15.71 -1.11 -0.63
C ASP A 109 15.80 0.33 -1.12
N ILE A 110 17.03 0.76 -1.45
CA ILE A 110 17.33 2.04 -2.10
C ILE A 110 18.41 1.78 -3.12
N TYR A 111 18.13 2.01 -4.40
CA TYR A 111 19.10 1.82 -5.47
C TYR A 111 19.01 2.94 -6.51
N ASP A 112 19.95 2.97 -7.42
CA ASP A 112 19.98 3.93 -8.53
C ASP A 112 20.17 3.25 -9.89
N ARG A 113 19.82 3.98 -10.93
CA ARG A 113 20.03 3.63 -12.34
C ARG A 113 20.52 4.87 -13.10
N LYS A 114 21.08 4.62 -14.30
CA LYS A 114 21.56 5.68 -15.18
C LYS A 114 22.56 6.63 -14.49
N ASN A 115 23.53 6.05 -13.75
CA ASN A 115 24.55 6.82 -13.03
C ASN A 115 23.97 7.86 -12.06
N GLY A 116 22.93 7.48 -11.30
CA GLY A 116 22.32 8.33 -10.30
C GLY A 116 21.25 9.31 -10.83
N ALA A 117 20.97 9.33 -12.15
CA ALA A 117 19.92 10.18 -12.71
C ALA A 117 18.52 9.74 -12.26
N LEU A 118 18.35 8.45 -11.97
CA LEU A 118 17.13 7.88 -11.39
C LEU A 118 17.51 7.17 -10.11
N GLU A 119 16.88 7.54 -9.02
CA GLU A 119 17.00 6.87 -7.73
C GLU A 119 15.66 6.21 -7.38
N PHE A 120 15.70 5.09 -6.67
CA PHE A 120 14.54 4.27 -6.36
C PHE A 120 14.48 4.00 -4.88
N ILE A 121 13.29 4.17 -4.29
CA ILE A 121 12.99 3.80 -2.91
C ILE A 121 11.95 2.68 -2.99
N VAL A 122 12.28 1.52 -2.43
CA VAL A 122 11.33 0.42 -2.29
C VAL A 122 10.83 0.38 -0.85
N VAL A 123 9.51 0.46 -0.69
CA VAL A 123 8.86 0.31 0.61
C VAL A 123 7.93 -0.89 0.59
N VAL A 124 7.94 -1.64 1.68
CA VAL A 124 7.05 -2.78 1.89
C VAL A 124 6.17 -2.48 3.09
N THR A 125 4.87 -2.66 2.94
CA THR A 125 3.91 -2.62 4.04
C THR A 125 3.33 -4.01 4.24
N GLU A 126 3.54 -4.57 5.42
CA GLU A 126 2.88 -5.80 5.88
C GLU A 126 1.57 -5.43 6.55
N PHE A 127 0.50 -6.16 6.22
CA PHE A 127 -0.80 -6.04 6.89
C PHE A 127 -1.12 -7.35 7.58
N LYS A 128 -1.34 -7.30 8.89
CA LYS A 128 -1.68 -8.44 9.75
C LYS A 128 -3.08 -8.28 10.31
N ASP A 129 -3.74 -9.39 10.58
CA ASP A 129 -5.00 -9.41 11.29
C ASP A 129 -4.80 -9.24 12.82
N ARG A 130 -5.90 -9.33 13.58
CA ARG A 130 -5.89 -9.21 15.05
C ARG A 130 -5.12 -10.33 15.76
N ASP A 131 -4.98 -11.47 15.10
CA ASP A 131 -4.25 -12.62 15.64
C ASP A 131 -2.76 -12.58 15.26
N GLY A 132 -2.33 -11.53 14.55
CA GLY A 132 -0.97 -11.34 14.08
C GLY A 132 -0.63 -12.15 12.83
N CYS A 133 -1.62 -12.81 12.20
CA CYS A 133 -1.41 -13.52 10.96
C CYS A 133 -1.24 -12.56 9.80
N LEU A 134 -0.25 -12.80 8.94
CA LEU A 134 0.00 -11.99 7.76
C LEU A 134 -1.14 -12.19 6.74
N VAL A 135 -1.81 -11.11 6.37
CA VAL A 135 -2.90 -11.09 5.39
C VAL A 135 -2.37 -10.76 4.00
N CYS A 136 -1.63 -9.66 3.89
CA CYS A 136 -1.01 -9.27 2.62
C CYS A 136 0.21 -8.37 2.85
N GLU A 137 1.03 -8.30 1.80
CA GLU A 137 2.12 -7.36 1.66
C GLU A 137 1.86 -6.47 0.45
N ALA A 138 2.11 -5.17 0.60
CA ALA A 138 2.09 -4.20 -0.49
C ALA A 138 3.49 -3.62 -0.66
N GLU A 139 4.14 -3.90 -1.77
CA GLU A 139 5.44 -3.36 -2.14
C GLU A 139 5.25 -2.24 -3.16
N GLN A 140 5.83 -1.08 -2.88
CA GLN A 140 5.78 0.10 -3.73
C GLN A 140 7.21 0.54 -4.07
N THR A 141 7.46 0.80 -5.34
CA THR A 141 8.69 1.45 -5.81
C THR A 141 8.42 2.89 -6.19
N ILE A 142 9.05 3.81 -5.50
CA ILE A 142 9.02 5.24 -5.78
C ILE A 142 10.26 5.60 -6.60
N VAL A 143 10.07 6.27 -7.74
CA VAL A 143 11.16 6.75 -8.59
C VAL A 143 11.38 8.23 -8.32
N VAL A 144 12.61 8.59 -8.02
CA VAL A 144 13.05 9.98 -7.83
C VAL A 144 13.90 10.37 -9.04
N GLN A 145 13.39 11.29 -9.85
CA GLN A 145 14.12 11.87 -10.96
C GLN A 145 14.92 13.07 -10.47
N ARG A 146 16.24 12.97 -10.54
CA ARG A 146 17.07 14.15 -10.31
C ARG A 146 17.10 15.00 -11.57
N ARG A 147 16.58 16.22 -11.47
CA ARG A 147 16.82 17.19 -12.51
C ARG A 147 18.33 17.47 -12.56
N ALA A 148 18.93 17.35 -13.74
CA ALA A 148 20.27 17.89 -13.93
C ALA A 148 20.22 19.36 -13.53
N SER A 149 21.07 19.77 -12.59
CA SER A 149 21.26 21.22 -12.32
C SER A 149 21.71 21.85 -13.62
N PRO A 150 21.16 23.03 -13.99
CA PRO A 150 21.56 23.75 -15.19
C PRO A 150 23.04 24.16 -15.14
#